data_3e04b3b0a1c8608585699b1ce644e027
#
_entry.id   3e04b3b0a1c8608585699b1ce644e027
#
_cell.length_a   1.000
_cell.length_b   1.000
_cell.length_c   1.000
_cell.angle_alpha   90.00
_cell.angle_beta   90.00
_cell.angle_gamma   90.00
#
_symmetry.space_group_name_H-M   'P 1'
#
loop_
_entity.id
_entity.type
_entity.pdbx_description
1 polymer ?
#
loop_
_entity_poly.entity_id
_entity_poly.type
_entity_poly.pdbx_seq_one_letter_code
_entity_poly.pdbx_strand_id
1 'polypeptide(L)'
;MNVKTEKVEIYFPKCIVPYEIYSGIKDHHLFYEGYVEYSFSDEDRLTKCEIIWDKLNWDCWTKEKPDYVYTEISYCDHGVVLKFENNPMYYLALSMDWLVGDKETIEQYILEHQDKIIWLK
;
A
#
# COMPACT_ATOMS: atom_id res chain seq x y z
N MET A 1 -5.81 -19.04 21.21
CA MET A 1 -4.98 -18.37 20.21
C MET A 1 -5.81 -18.06 18.98
N ASN A 2 -5.88 -16.79 18.63
CA ASN A 2 -6.74 -16.35 17.54
C ASN A 2 -5.92 -15.98 16.31
N VAL A 3 -5.80 -16.94 15.39
CA VAL A 3 -5.21 -16.67 14.11
C VAL A 3 -6.34 -16.37 13.15
N LYS A 4 -6.26 -15.24 12.47
CA LYS A 4 -7.30 -14.83 11.55
C LYS A 4 -6.68 -14.44 10.21
N THR A 5 -7.19 -15.03 9.15
CA THR A 5 -6.76 -14.67 7.80
C THR A 5 -7.50 -13.41 7.38
N GLU A 6 -6.74 -12.42 6.96
CA GLU A 6 -7.31 -11.17 6.47
C GLU A 6 -6.80 -10.90 5.06
N LYS A 7 -7.68 -10.35 4.25
CA LYS A 7 -7.33 -9.89 2.92
C LYS A 7 -6.94 -8.41 3.02
N VAL A 8 -5.75 -8.11 2.53
CA VAL A 8 -5.22 -6.75 2.55
C VAL A 8 -5.04 -6.30 1.11
N GLU A 9 -5.81 -5.33 0.68
CA GLU A 9 -5.75 -4.79 -0.67
C GLU A 9 -4.59 -3.84 -0.79
N ILE A 10 -3.94 -3.87 -1.96
CA ILE A 10 -2.75 -3.08 -2.24
C ILE A 10 -3.11 -2.03 -3.29
N TYR A 11 -2.80 -0.77 -2.99
CA TYR A 11 -3.07 0.34 -3.89
C TYR A 11 -1.81 1.17 -4.08
N PHE A 12 -1.71 1.80 -5.24
CA PHE A 12 -0.66 2.78 -5.52
C PHE A 12 -1.29 4.06 -6.04
N PRO A 13 -0.66 5.20 -5.79
CA PRO A 13 -1.12 6.47 -6.35
C PRO A 13 -1.12 6.45 -7.88
N LYS A 14 -2.10 7.10 -8.47
CA LYS A 14 -2.24 7.11 -9.93
C LYS A 14 -1.07 7.75 -10.65
N CYS A 15 -0.48 8.75 -10.09
CA CYS A 15 0.55 9.55 -10.76
C CYS A 15 1.93 8.93 -10.70
N ILE A 16 2.02 7.62 -10.88
CA ILE A 16 3.31 6.96 -11.02
C ILE A 16 3.89 7.18 -12.41
N VAL A 17 3.03 7.43 -13.38
CA VAL A 17 3.44 7.55 -14.77
C VAL A 17 3.68 9.03 -15.08
N PRO A 18 4.93 9.43 -15.36
CA PRO A 18 5.26 10.85 -15.51
C PRO A 18 4.43 11.61 -16.52
N TYR A 19 4.08 10.98 -17.66
CA TYR A 19 3.32 11.69 -18.68
C TYR A 19 1.91 12.04 -18.25
N GLU A 20 1.33 11.33 -17.28
CA GLU A 20 0.01 11.66 -16.77
C GLU A 20 0.02 12.98 -16.03
N ILE A 21 1.13 13.28 -15.40
CA ILE A 21 1.31 14.57 -14.72
C ILE A 21 1.29 15.69 -15.75
N TYR A 22 1.98 15.48 -16.86
CA TYR A 22 2.04 16.49 -17.92
C TYR A 22 0.73 16.68 -18.64
N SER A 23 -0.10 15.65 -18.70
CA SER A 23 -1.40 15.76 -19.35
C SER A 23 -2.43 16.51 -18.52
N GLY A 24 -2.06 16.92 -17.31
CA GLY A 24 -2.96 17.65 -16.43
C GLY A 24 -3.99 16.80 -15.74
N ILE A 25 -3.81 15.49 -15.76
CA ILE A 25 -4.69 14.59 -15.02
C ILE A 25 -4.40 14.81 -13.55
N LYS A 26 -5.37 15.40 -12.87
CA LYS A 26 -5.25 15.71 -11.46
C LYS A 26 -5.99 14.71 -10.58
N ASP A 27 -6.40 13.60 -11.14
CA ASP A 27 -7.06 12.56 -10.40
C ASP A 27 -6.03 11.79 -9.60
N HIS A 28 -6.07 11.95 -8.30
CA HIS A 28 -5.16 11.29 -7.41
C HIS A 28 -5.80 10.03 -6.85
N HIS A 29 -6.30 9.24 -7.77
CA HIS A 29 -6.93 7.98 -7.41
C HIS A 29 -5.90 6.93 -7.06
N LEU A 30 -6.31 6.03 -6.22
CA LEU A 30 -5.50 4.89 -5.87
C LEU A 30 -5.80 3.77 -6.86
N PHE A 31 -4.76 3.24 -7.48
CA PHE A 31 -4.88 2.09 -8.37
C PHE A 31 -4.79 0.82 -7.56
N TYR A 32 -5.78 -0.04 -7.73
CA TYR A 32 -5.78 -1.35 -7.13
C TYR A 32 -4.76 -2.23 -7.86
N GLU A 33 -3.82 -2.80 -7.12
CA GLU A 33 -2.73 -3.60 -7.69
C GLU A 33 -2.74 -5.05 -7.21
N GLY A 34 -3.78 -5.46 -6.52
CA GLY A 34 -3.87 -6.81 -6.01
C GLY A 34 -4.03 -6.86 -4.51
N TYR A 35 -3.72 -7.99 -3.93
CA TYR A 35 -3.97 -8.17 -2.50
C TYR A 35 -3.04 -9.23 -1.92
N VAL A 36 -3.02 -9.28 -0.59
CA VAL A 36 -2.34 -10.31 0.17
C VAL A 36 -3.37 -10.93 1.12
N GLU A 37 -3.38 -12.25 1.22
CA GLU A 37 -4.18 -12.93 2.23
C GLU A 37 -3.23 -13.53 3.25
N TYR A 38 -3.23 -13.00 4.46
CA TYR A 38 -2.26 -13.39 5.46
C TYR A 38 -2.94 -13.72 6.78
N SER A 39 -2.40 -14.72 7.46
CA SER A 39 -2.93 -15.15 8.75
C SER A 39 -2.16 -14.42 9.85
N PHE A 40 -2.85 -13.48 10.48
CA PHE A 40 -2.26 -12.70 11.59
C PHE A 40 -2.60 -13.35 12.93
N SER A 41 -1.74 -13.11 13.91
CA SER A 41 -2.03 -13.44 15.30
C SER A 41 -2.75 -12.26 15.94
N ASP A 42 -2.24 -11.72 17.05
CA ASP A 42 -2.89 -10.63 17.75
C ASP A 42 -2.19 -9.30 17.56
N GLU A 43 -1.52 -9.13 16.44
CA GLU A 43 -0.81 -7.88 16.15
C GLU A 43 -1.82 -6.72 16.02
N ASP A 44 -1.39 -5.52 16.41
CA ASP A 44 -2.19 -4.34 16.16
C ASP A 44 -2.13 -3.98 14.68
N ARG A 45 -2.96 -3.00 14.28
CA ARG A 45 -3.13 -2.69 12.86
C ARG A 45 -1.85 -2.19 12.20
N LEU A 46 -1.09 -1.36 12.89
CA LEU A 46 0.15 -0.82 12.32
C LEU A 46 1.22 -1.90 12.20
N THR A 47 1.29 -2.81 13.17
CA THR A 47 2.20 -3.96 13.06
C THR A 47 1.82 -4.84 11.88
N LYS A 48 0.52 -5.04 11.66
CA LYS A 48 0.06 -5.78 10.49
C LYS A 48 0.49 -5.11 9.19
N CYS A 49 0.42 -3.78 9.13
CA CYS A 49 0.89 -3.03 7.96
C CYS A 49 2.37 -3.29 7.70
N GLU A 50 3.18 -3.29 8.75
CA GLU A 50 4.62 -3.55 8.61
C GLU A 50 4.88 -4.97 8.11
N ILE A 51 4.13 -5.93 8.63
CA ILE A 51 4.25 -7.32 8.18
C ILE A 51 3.93 -7.42 6.69
N ILE A 52 2.84 -6.82 6.25
CA ILE A 52 2.44 -6.89 4.83
C ILE A 52 3.45 -6.18 3.95
N TRP A 53 3.94 -5.01 4.39
CA TRP A 53 4.97 -4.27 3.65
C TRP A 53 6.20 -5.15 3.43
N ASP A 54 6.62 -5.86 4.47
CA ASP A 54 7.76 -6.76 4.39
C ASP A 54 7.50 -7.91 3.40
N LYS A 55 6.30 -8.47 3.40
CA LYS A 55 5.94 -9.57 2.50
C LYS A 55 5.86 -9.12 1.04
N LEU A 56 5.56 -7.86 0.80
CA LEU A 56 5.54 -7.32 -0.56
C LEU A 56 6.94 -7.09 -1.13
N ASN A 57 7.97 -7.16 -0.30
CA ASN A 57 9.35 -7.00 -0.78
C ASN A 57 10.02 -8.36 -0.99
N TRP A 58 9.27 -9.31 -1.53
CA TRP A 58 9.78 -10.67 -1.71
C TRP A 58 10.90 -10.74 -2.74
N ASP A 59 10.87 -9.91 -3.76
CA ASP A 59 11.91 -9.93 -4.78
C ASP A 59 13.26 -9.49 -4.20
N CYS A 60 13.24 -8.64 -3.19
CA CYS A 60 14.46 -8.18 -2.52
C CYS A 60 15.00 -9.22 -1.53
N TRP A 61 14.11 -9.95 -0.89
CA TRP A 61 14.49 -10.81 0.23
C TRP A 61 14.61 -12.27 -0.15
N THR A 62 13.64 -12.81 -0.86
CA THR A 62 13.56 -14.24 -1.15
C THR A 62 13.66 -14.57 -2.63
N LYS A 63 13.35 -13.61 -3.47
CA LYS A 63 13.27 -13.77 -4.93
C LYS A 63 12.21 -14.76 -5.37
N GLU A 64 11.29 -15.08 -4.48
CA GLU A 64 10.16 -15.95 -4.77
C GLU A 64 8.91 -15.35 -4.18
N LYS A 65 7.87 -15.24 -5.00
CA LYS A 65 6.61 -14.70 -4.53
C LYS A 65 5.94 -15.71 -3.59
N PRO A 66 5.61 -15.28 -2.35
CA PRO A 66 4.86 -16.17 -1.44
C PRO A 66 3.49 -16.53 -2.00
N ASP A 67 2.99 -17.70 -1.62
CA ASP A 67 1.72 -18.21 -2.12
C ASP A 67 0.53 -17.33 -1.74
N TYR A 68 0.64 -16.59 -0.65
CA TYR A 68 -0.44 -15.74 -0.14
C TYR A 68 -0.40 -14.33 -0.71
N VAL A 69 0.53 -14.04 -1.61
CA VAL A 69 0.65 -12.74 -2.26
C VAL A 69 0.05 -12.82 -3.66
N TYR A 70 -1.00 -12.03 -3.89
CA TYR A 70 -1.75 -12.04 -5.14
C TYR A 70 -1.60 -10.71 -5.87
N THR A 71 -0.36 -10.30 -6.05
CA THR A 71 0.01 -9.11 -6.80
C THR A 71 1.34 -9.37 -7.50
N GLU A 72 1.56 -8.69 -8.60
CA GLU A 72 2.84 -8.75 -9.31
C GLU A 72 3.86 -7.77 -8.76
N ILE A 73 3.46 -6.95 -7.79
CA ILE A 73 4.37 -6.02 -7.14
C ILE A 73 5.33 -6.82 -6.27
N SER A 74 6.61 -6.72 -6.56
CA SER A 74 7.64 -7.48 -5.84
C SER A 74 8.52 -6.59 -4.95
N TYR A 75 8.34 -5.30 -5.06
CA TYR A 75 9.09 -4.33 -4.27
C TYR A 75 8.20 -3.11 -4.03
N CYS A 76 8.13 -2.67 -2.80
CA CYS A 76 7.41 -1.45 -2.48
C CYS A 76 8.25 -0.58 -1.55
N ASP A 77 8.03 0.71 -1.65
CA ASP A 77 8.66 1.70 -0.81
C ASP A 77 7.53 2.54 -0.20
N HIS A 78 7.85 3.64 0.43
CA HIS A 78 6.77 4.50 0.89
C HIS A 78 5.97 5.00 -0.32
N GLY A 79 4.69 5.22 -0.09
CA GLY A 79 3.74 5.52 -1.16
C GLY A 79 2.75 4.38 -1.41
N VAL A 80 3.06 3.16 -0.98
CA VAL A 80 2.09 2.08 -1.08
C VAL A 80 0.96 2.31 -0.08
N VAL A 81 -0.25 1.95 -0.49
CA VAL A 81 -1.44 2.11 0.36
C VAL A 81 -2.06 0.74 0.60
N LEU A 82 -2.31 0.44 1.85
CA LEU A 82 -2.93 -0.83 2.25
C LEU A 82 -4.33 -0.57 2.77
N LYS A 83 -5.24 -1.48 2.45
CA LYS A 83 -6.58 -1.45 3.01
C LYS A 83 -6.98 -2.85 3.43
N PHE A 84 -7.26 -3.03 4.71
CA PHE A 84 -7.76 -4.30 5.23
C PHE A 84 -9.24 -4.44 4.90
N GLU A 85 -9.65 -5.63 4.50
CA GLU A 85 -10.99 -5.87 3.99
C GLU A 85 -12.09 -5.40 4.95
N ASN A 86 -11.91 -5.63 6.23
CA ASN A 86 -12.92 -5.33 7.24
C ASN A 86 -12.67 -4.02 7.97
N ASN A 87 -11.90 -3.12 7.37
CA ASN A 87 -11.58 -1.84 7.99
C ASN A 87 -11.76 -0.75 6.95
N PRO A 88 -12.50 0.31 7.25
CA PRO A 88 -12.72 1.38 6.26
C PRO A 88 -11.51 2.28 6.05
N MET A 89 -10.50 2.20 6.91
CA MET A 89 -9.35 3.08 6.81
C MET A 89 -8.33 2.57 5.82
N TYR A 90 -7.61 3.51 5.22
CA TYR A 90 -6.48 3.24 4.34
C TYR A 90 -5.20 3.61 5.07
N TYR A 91 -4.12 2.91 4.78
CA TYR A 91 -2.83 3.08 5.46
C TYR A 91 -1.78 3.39 4.41
N LEU A 92 -1.30 4.63 4.41
CA LEU A 92 -0.29 5.08 3.45
C LEU A 92 1.09 4.96 4.09
N ALA A 93 2.00 4.27 3.42
CA ALA A 93 3.36 4.11 3.91
C ALA A 93 4.16 5.39 3.70
N LEU A 94 4.64 5.96 4.78
CA LEU A 94 5.55 7.10 4.76
C LEU A 94 6.95 6.61 5.10
N SER A 95 7.93 7.51 5.05
CA SER A 95 9.32 7.10 5.25
C SER A 95 9.60 6.52 6.63
N MET A 96 8.88 6.97 7.65
CA MET A 96 9.13 6.53 9.03
C MET A 96 7.90 5.94 9.71
N ASP A 97 6.71 6.14 9.16
CA ASP A 97 5.48 5.68 9.80
C ASP A 97 4.36 5.52 8.77
N TRP A 98 3.13 5.40 9.25
CA TRP A 98 1.97 5.22 8.41
C TRP A 98 0.97 6.34 8.66
N LEU A 99 0.44 6.89 7.58
CA LEU A 99 -0.69 7.82 7.66
C LEU A 99 -1.97 7.02 7.54
N VAL A 100 -2.86 7.19 8.51
CA VAL A 100 -4.13 6.46 8.57
C VAL A 100 -5.27 7.43 8.29
N GLY A 101 -6.15 7.08 7.39
CA GLY A 101 -7.31 7.92 7.09
C GLY A 101 -8.24 7.22 6.12
N ASP A 102 -9.37 7.88 5.82
CA ASP A 102 -10.28 7.37 4.81
C ASP A 102 -9.67 7.62 3.42
N LYS A 103 -10.33 7.11 2.38
CA LYS A 103 -9.81 7.22 1.02
C LYS A 103 -9.58 8.66 0.63
N GLU A 104 -10.53 9.54 0.93
CA GLU A 104 -10.44 10.94 0.56
C GLU A 104 -9.25 11.62 1.25
N THR A 105 -9.06 11.34 2.53
CA THR A 105 -7.94 11.89 3.29
C THR A 105 -6.61 11.46 2.71
N ILE A 106 -6.49 10.19 2.38
CA ILE A 106 -5.25 9.65 1.80
C ILE A 106 -4.99 10.27 0.43
N GLU A 107 -6.01 10.34 -0.41
CA GLU A 107 -5.86 10.92 -1.74
C GLU A 107 -5.48 12.40 -1.67
N GLN A 108 -6.07 13.12 -0.73
CA GLN A 108 -5.75 14.55 -0.54
C GLN A 108 -4.31 14.72 -0.07
N TYR A 109 -3.85 13.86 0.84
CA TYR A 109 -2.47 13.91 1.29
C TYR A 109 -1.51 13.67 0.13
N ILE A 110 -1.80 12.67 -0.70
CA ILE A 110 -0.96 12.34 -1.85
C ILE A 110 -0.90 13.54 -2.81
N LEU A 111 -2.03 14.18 -3.05
CA LEU A 111 -2.08 15.36 -3.90
C LEU A 111 -1.18 16.48 -3.38
N GLU A 112 -1.22 16.71 -2.08
CA GLU A 112 -0.48 17.82 -1.46
C GLU A 112 1.01 17.53 -1.28
N HIS A 113 1.41 16.27 -1.32
CA HIS A 113 2.78 15.87 -1.00
C HIS A 113 3.41 15.01 -2.09
N GLN A 114 3.08 15.29 -3.35
CA GLN A 114 3.59 14.52 -4.48
C GLN A 114 5.11 14.45 -4.52
N ASP A 115 5.76 15.55 -4.16
CA ASP A 115 7.21 15.62 -4.16
C ASP A 115 7.87 14.75 -3.10
N LYS A 116 7.10 14.32 -2.09
CA LYS A 116 7.60 13.50 -0.99
C LYS A 116 7.26 12.03 -1.14
N ILE A 117 6.53 11.67 -2.17
CA ILE A 117 6.14 10.29 -2.40
C ILE A 117 6.93 9.78 -3.58
N ILE A 118 7.80 8.82 -3.29
CA ILE A 118 8.78 8.32 -4.25
C ILE A 118 8.14 7.85 -5.56
N TRP A 119 6.96 7.27 -5.48
CA TRP A 119 6.25 6.75 -6.63
C TRP A 119 5.94 7.80 -7.69
N LEU A 120 5.89 9.06 -7.27
CA LEU A 120 5.47 10.15 -8.14
C LEU A 120 6.64 10.82 -8.82
N LYS A 121 7.84 10.32 -8.62
CA LYS A 121 9.05 10.93 -9.21
C LYS A 121 9.49 10.23 -10.48
#